data_4fec11366b5086af09d28c8974cf677f
#
_entry.id   4fec11366b5086af09d28c8974cf677f
#
_cell.length_a   1.000
_cell.length_b   1.000
_cell.length_c   1.000
_cell.angle_alpha   90.00
_cell.angle_beta   90.00
_cell.angle_gamma   90.00
#
_symmetry.space_group_name_H-M   'P 1'
#
loop_
_entity.id
_entity.type
_entity.pdbx_description
1 polymer ?
#
loop_
_entity_poly.entity_id
_entity_poly.type
_entity_poly.pdbx_seq_one_letter_code
_entity_poly.pdbx_strand_id
1 'polypeptide(L)'
;MKEREEIDQLQRACNITKSGVERILKFIKPGVLEYEIEAELSHEFLKNGSRGFAYTPIIASGASACVLHYVENDQECKDGDVILMDVGAEYGNYASDLTRSVPVNGKFTQRQKDVYNSVLSVMKGAMGILRPGILIDEYHKEVGLMMQSELRSLGLVDQHDIDKQNPAMPAYKKYFMHGTSHHIGLDVHDYGHYHKPVQENNVFTVEPGIYIREEGLGIRLENDIVIHKDGFTDLMGSIPLLADEIEDAMN
;
A
#
# COMPACT_ATOMS: atom_id res chain seq x y z
N MET A 1 6.07 10.57 18.48
CA MET A 1 7.15 11.15 17.66
C MET A 1 8.30 10.19 17.70
N LYS A 2 9.00 10.01 16.59
CA LYS A 2 10.20 9.16 16.51
C LYS A 2 11.45 10.03 16.64
N GLU A 3 12.46 9.52 17.33
CA GLU A 3 13.78 10.12 17.35
C GLU A 3 14.52 9.77 16.05
N ARG A 4 15.63 10.46 15.77
CA ARG A 4 16.41 10.27 14.54
C ARG A 4 16.90 8.82 14.38
N GLU A 5 17.37 8.24 15.47
CA GLU A 5 17.88 6.86 15.51
C GLU A 5 16.78 5.84 15.19
N GLU A 6 15.53 6.11 15.57
CA GLU A 6 14.38 5.30 15.24
C GLU A 6 14.04 5.39 13.74
N ILE A 7 14.06 6.62 13.20
CA ILE A 7 13.85 6.85 11.76
C ILE A 7 14.94 6.17 10.94
N ASP A 8 16.19 6.17 11.41
CA ASP A 8 17.29 5.47 10.75
C ASP A 8 17.08 3.93 10.73
N GLN A 9 16.45 3.33 11.77
CA GLN A 9 16.09 1.91 11.76
C GLN A 9 14.92 1.63 10.78
N LEU A 10 13.89 2.47 10.81
CA LEU A 10 12.78 2.38 9.84
C LEU A 10 13.29 2.46 8.40
N GLN A 11 14.19 3.42 8.10
CA GLN A 11 14.79 3.54 6.76
C GLN A 11 15.56 2.28 6.36
N ARG A 12 16.25 1.62 7.32
CA ARG A 12 16.95 0.34 7.04
C ARG A 12 15.97 -0.78 6.73
N ALA A 13 14.87 -0.90 7.51
CA ALA A 13 13.82 -1.87 7.23
C ALA A 13 13.20 -1.63 5.84
N CYS A 14 12.89 -0.38 5.48
CA CYS A 14 12.42 0.01 4.15
C CYS A 14 13.41 -0.34 3.03
N ASN A 15 14.71 -0.15 3.26
CA ASN A 15 15.73 -0.50 2.27
C ASN A 15 15.84 -2.02 2.05
N ILE A 16 15.64 -2.83 3.10
CA ILE A 16 15.58 -4.29 2.98
C ILE A 16 14.34 -4.72 2.21
N THR A 17 13.17 -4.12 2.51
CA THR A 17 11.93 -4.34 1.76
C THR A 17 12.09 -3.99 0.30
N LYS A 18 12.76 -2.86 -0.02
CA LYS A 18 13.12 -2.51 -1.39
C LYS A 18 13.86 -3.63 -2.11
N SER A 19 14.92 -4.17 -1.48
CA SER A 19 15.71 -5.27 -2.09
C SER A 19 14.85 -6.50 -2.38
N GLY A 20 13.91 -6.82 -1.47
CA GLY A 20 12.93 -7.89 -1.68
C GLY A 20 12.01 -7.62 -2.86
N VAL A 21 11.46 -6.40 -2.94
CA VAL A 21 10.57 -6.00 -4.05
C VAL A 21 11.30 -6.05 -5.39
N GLU A 22 12.52 -5.50 -5.48
CA GLU A 22 13.33 -5.55 -6.71
C GLU A 22 13.61 -6.99 -7.17
N ARG A 23 13.75 -7.93 -6.23
CA ARG A 23 13.92 -9.35 -6.52
C ARG A 23 12.63 -9.97 -7.06
N ILE A 24 11.49 -9.78 -6.39
CA ILE A 24 10.24 -10.42 -6.79
C ILE A 24 9.66 -9.85 -8.08
N LEU A 25 9.88 -8.57 -8.40
CA LEU A 25 9.50 -7.99 -9.69
C LEU A 25 10.11 -8.75 -10.88
N LYS A 26 11.29 -9.33 -10.73
CA LYS A 26 11.95 -10.17 -11.74
C LYS A 26 11.56 -11.65 -11.66
N PHE A 27 10.98 -12.07 -10.55
CA PHE A 27 10.59 -13.47 -10.33
C PHE A 27 9.15 -13.76 -10.75
N ILE A 28 8.24 -12.80 -10.54
CA ILE A 28 6.81 -12.94 -10.82
C ILE A 28 6.57 -13.17 -12.31
N LYS A 29 5.84 -14.24 -12.61
CA LYS A 29 5.36 -14.61 -13.95
C LYS A 29 4.17 -15.55 -13.83
N PRO A 30 3.38 -15.75 -14.90
CA PRO A 30 2.30 -16.74 -14.89
C PRO A 30 2.79 -18.15 -14.49
N GLY A 31 2.01 -18.81 -13.64
CA GLY A 31 2.28 -20.15 -13.12
C GLY A 31 3.09 -20.21 -11.81
N VAL A 32 3.59 -19.07 -11.32
CA VAL A 32 4.23 -19.00 -9.99
C VAL A 32 3.14 -19.07 -8.91
N LEU A 33 3.43 -19.74 -7.80
CA LEU A 33 2.57 -19.82 -6.63
C LEU A 33 2.87 -18.68 -5.65
N GLU A 34 1.86 -18.15 -4.97
CA GLU A 34 1.99 -17.03 -4.04
C GLU A 34 3.05 -17.29 -2.95
N TYR A 35 3.11 -18.49 -2.38
CA TYR A 35 4.14 -18.86 -1.39
C TYR A 35 5.56 -18.94 -1.97
N GLU A 36 5.74 -19.10 -3.29
CA GLU A 36 7.08 -19.05 -3.90
C GLU A 36 7.59 -17.61 -3.90
N ILE A 37 6.69 -16.62 -4.09
CA ILE A 37 7.03 -15.19 -3.97
C ILE A 37 7.38 -14.86 -2.52
N GLU A 38 6.64 -15.40 -1.54
CA GLU A 38 6.95 -15.27 -0.11
C GLU A 38 8.34 -15.82 0.22
N ALA A 39 8.69 -16.98 -0.33
CA ALA A 39 10.02 -17.59 -0.15
C ALA A 39 11.14 -16.70 -0.71
N GLU A 40 10.95 -16.09 -1.89
CA GLU A 40 11.91 -15.17 -2.50
C GLU A 40 12.10 -13.88 -1.66
N LEU A 41 11.01 -13.31 -1.12
CA LEU A 41 11.05 -12.18 -0.19
C LEU A 41 11.79 -12.56 1.09
N SER A 42 11.43 -13.68 1.71
CA SER A 42 12.07 -14.21 2.94
C SER A 42 13.57 -14.38 2.75
N HIS A 43 13.97 -14.99 1.61
CA HIS A 43 15.39 -15.14 1.27
C HIS A 43 16.11 -13.79 1.24
N GLU A 44 15.54 -12.80 0.55
CA GLU A 44 16.19 -11.50 0.38
C GLU A 44 16.23 -10.71 1.70
N PHE A 45 15.19 -10.80 2.51
CA PHE A 45 15.14 -10.15 3.84
C PHE A 45 16.23 -10.70 4.76
N LEU A 46 16.32 -12.04 4.88
CA LEU A 46 17.34 -12.70 5.70
C LEU A 46 18.77 -12.40 5.21
N LYS A 47 18.99 -12.41 3.90
CA LYS A 47 20.28 -12.11 3.28
C LYS A 47 20.75 -10.67 3.59
N ASN A 48 19.82 -9.73 3.73
CA ASN A 48 20.12 -8.33 4.04
C ASN A 48 20.10 -8.02 5.56
N GLY A 49 20.03 -9.05 6.42
CA GLY A 49 20.19 -8.92 7.86
C GLY A 49 18.92 -8.64 8.65
N SER A 50 17.74 -8.75 8.01
CA SER A 50 16.48 -8.81 8.71
C SER A 50 16.32 -10.16 9.43
N ARG A 51 15.47 -10.21 10.45
CA ARG A 51 15.05 -11.48 11.09
C ARG A 51 13.89 -12.14 10.35
N GLY A 52 13.31 -11.44 9.35
CA GLY A 52 12.17 -11.89 8.56
C GLY A 52 11.17 -10.78 8.31
N PHE A 53 9.94 -11.18 8.08
CA PHE A 53 8.82 -10.26 7.90
C PHE A 53 8.47 -9.54 9.21
N ALA A 54 8.11 -8.25 9.11
CA ALA A 54 7.59 -7.45 10.23
C ALA A 54 6.19 -7.90 10.66
N TYR A 55 5.42 -8.49 9.74
CA TYR A 55 4.07 -9.03 9.93
C TYR A 55 3.85 -10.18 8.93
N THR A 56 2.73 -10.92 9.08
CA THR A 56 2.36 -11.97 8.11
C THR A 56 2.15 -11.35 6.73
N PRO A 57 2.91 -11.75 5.70
CA PRO A 57 2.81 -11.14 4.38
C PRO A 57 1.48 -11.46 3.72
N ILE A 58 0.97 -10.52 2.94
CA ILE A 58 -0.19 -10.69 2.07
C ILE A 58 0.34 -10.76 0.63
N ILE A 59 0.07 -11.86 -0.05
CA ILE A 59 0.45 -12.07 -1.45
C ILE A 59 -0.77 -12.61 -2.17
N ALA A 60 -1.56 -11.71 -2.75
CA ALA A 60 -2.93 -11.97 -3.18
C ALA A 60 -3.08 -11.78 -4.70
N SER A 61 -3.19 -12.87 -5.44
CA SER A 61 -3.36 -12.86 -6.90
C SER A 61 -4.83 -12.82 -7.32
N GLY A 62 -5.15 -12.04 -8.34
CA GLY A 62 -6.50 -11.97 -8.92
C GLY A 62 -7.56 -11.59 -7.90
N ALA A 63 -8.62 -12.39 -7.77
CA ALA A 63 -9.74 -12.10 -6.88
C ALA A 63 -9.37 -12.09 -5.39
N SER A 64 -8.31 -12.79 -4.98
CA SER A 64 -7.79 -12.78 -3.61
C SER A 64 -7.35 -11.39 -3.17
N ALA A 65 -6.94 -10.53 -4.12
CA ALA A 65 -6.58 -9.13 -3.87
C ALA A 65 -7.75 -8.28 -3.32
N CYS A 66 -8.99 -8.77 -3.41
CA CYS A 66 -10.17 -8.13 -2.80
C CYS A 66 -10.43 -8.56 -1.34
N VAL A 67 -9.57 -9.41 -0.76
CA VAL A 67 -9.60 -9.82 0.65
C VAL A 67 -8.50 -9.07 1.39
N LEU A 68 -8.88 -8.12 2.27
CA LEU A 68 -7.94 -7.14 2.84
C LEU A 68 -6.78 -7.78 3.63
N HIS A 69 -7.05 -8.86 4.36
CA HIS A 69 -6.05 -9.61 5.14
C HIS A 69 -5.98 -11.06 4.63
N TYR A 70 -5.70 -11.21 3.34
CA TYR A 70 -5.47 -12.51 2.72
C TYR A 70 -4.07 -13.01 3.13
N VAL A 71 -4.00 -14.13 3.82
CA VAL A 71 -2.74 -14.68 4.36
C VAL A 71 -2.52 -16.16 4.00
N GLU A 72 -3.40 -16.74 3.22
CA GLU A 72 -3.31 -18.12 2.76
C GLU A 72 -2.11 -18.29 1.81
N ASN A 73 -1.87 -17.33 0.93
CA ASN A 73 -0.74 -17.27 -0.01
C ASN A 73 -0.51 -18.59 -0.78
N ASP A 74 -1.58 -19.27 -1.23
CA ASP A 74 -1.52 -20.62 -1.79
C ASP A 74 -2.01 -20.75 -3.24
N GLN A 75 -2.44 -19.64 -3.85
CA GLN A 75 -2.98 -19.65 -5.21
C GLN A 75 -1.89 -19.52 -6.28
N GLU A 76 -2.21 -20.01 -7.47
CA GLU A 76 -1.42 -19.82 -8.67
C GLU A 76 -1.66 -18.42 -9.25
N CYS A 77 -0.59 -17.68 -9.54
CA CYS A 77 -0.61 -16.41 -10.24
C CYS A 77 -0.90 -16.63 -11.72
N LYS A 78 -2.07 -16.21 -12.19
CA LYS A 78 -2.52 -16.48 -13.57
C LYS A 78 -2.15 -15.34 -14.52
N ASP A 79 -1.99 -15.69 -15.80
CA ASP A 79 -1.81 -14.69 -16.85
C ASP A 79 -3.01 -13.72 -16.91
N GLY A 80 -2.71 -12.43 -16.94
CA GLY A 80 -3.70 -11.36 -16.93
C GLY A 80 -4.20 -10.92 -15.55
N ASP A 81 -3.87 -11.63 -14.47
CA ASP A 81 -4.17 -11.19 -13.09
C ASP A 81 -3.24 -10.04 -12.66
N VAL A 82 -3.71 -9.27 -11.71
CA VAL A 82 -2.88 -8.40 -10.85
C VAL A 82 -2.66 -9.11 -9.53
N ILE A 83 -1.43 -9.06 -9.02
CA ILE A 83 -1.10 -9.53 -7.69
C ILE A 83 -0.86 -8.32 -6.78
N LEU A 84 -1.57 -8.26 -5.66
CA LEU A 84 -1.39 -7.31 -4.58
C LEU A 84 -0.48 -7.94 -3.54
N MET A 85 0.62 -7.29 -3.25
CA MET A 85 1.59 -7.73 -2.25
C MET A 85 1.74 -6.66 -1.20
N ASP A 86 1.42 -7.02 0.04
CA ASP A 86 1.56 -6.17 1.23
C ASP A 86 2.55 -6.85 2.15
N VAL A 87 3.77 -6.29 2.18
CA VAL A 87 4.96 -6.94 2.71
C VAL A 87 5.92 -5.93 3.34
N GLY A 88 6.52 -6.30 4.46
CA GLY A 88 7.52 -5.49 5.11
C GLY A 88 8.57 -6.31 5.83
N ALA A 89 9.83 -5.87 5.77
CA ALA A 89 10.92 -6.44 6.54
C ALA A 89 10.98 -5.80 7.94
N GLU A 90 11.47 -6.57 8.90
CA GLU A 90 11.85 -6.06 10.23
C GLU A 90 13.35 -5.76 10.23
N TYR A 91 13.78 -4.66 10.87
CA TYR A 91 15.18 -4.41 11.18
C TYR A 91 15.34 -3.69 12.52
N GLY A 92 16.13 -4.26 13.43
CA GLY A 92 16.36 -3.69 14.77
C GLY A 92 15.08 -3.56 15.62
N ASN A 93 14.11 -4.44 15.41
CA ASN A 93 12.74 -4.47 15.91
C ASN A 93 11.82 -3.37 15.35
N TYR A 94 12.25 -2.60 14.34
CA TYR A 94 11.39 -1.65 13.64
C TYR A 94 10.79 -2.30 12.39
N ALA A 95 9.51 -2.06 12.17
CA ALA A 95 8.77 -2.55 11.02
C ALA A 95 8.90 -1.59 9.83
N SER A 96 8.84 -2.13 8.62
CA SER A 96 8.46 -1.39 7.41
C SER A 96 7.14 -1.94 6.89
N ASP A 97 6.40 -1.15 6.13
CA ASP A 97 5.11 -1.51 5.58
C ASP A 97 4.97 -1.02 4.14
N LEU A 98 4.77 -1.92 3.21
CA LEU A 98 4.73 -1.57 1.79
C LEU A 98 3.71 -2.42 1.05
N THR A 99 2.84 -1.76 0.30
CA THR A 99 2.02 -2.47 -0.69
C THR A 99 2.38 -2.05 -2.11
N ARG A 100 2.51 -3.05 -2.98
CA ARG A 100 2.54 -2.90 -4.43
C ARG A 100 1.55 -3.85 -5.09
N SER A 101 0.87 -3.35 -6.12
CA SER A 101 0.05 -4.16 -7.01
C SER A 101 0.72 -4.22 -8.38
N VAL A 102 1.02 -5.42 -8.87
CA VAL A 102 1.79 -5.62 -10.11
C VAL A 102 1.07 -6.59 -11.06
N PRO A 103 1.23 -6.46 -12.40
CA PRO A 103 0.64 -7.40 -13.34
C PRO A 103 1.45 -8.70 -13.36
N VAL A 104 0.81 -9.84 -13.21
CA VAL A 104 1.49 -11.16 -13.17
C VAL A 104 2.34 -11.43 -14.42
N ASN A 105 1.88 -10.97 -15.59
CA ASN A 105 2.58 -11.15 -16.87
C ASN A 105 3.47 -9.97 -17.30
N GLY A 106 3.75 -9.03 -16.38
CA GLY A 106 4.59 -7.85 -16.67
C GLY A 106 3.89 -6.73 -17.43
N LYS A 107 2.57 -6.83 -17.72
CA LYS A 107 1.83 -5.82 -18.48
C LYS A 107 0.43 -5.60 -17.94
N PHE A 108 0.12 -4.37 -17.53
CA PHE A 108 -1.24 -4.00 -17.14
C PHE A 108 -2.16 -3.89 -18.38
N THR A 109 -3.39 -4.35 -18.24
CA THR A 109 -4.47 -3.96 -19.16
C THR A 109 -4.83 -2.48 -18.94
N GLN A 110 -5.54 -1.86 -19.90
CA GLN A 110 -5.97 -0.46 -19.74
C GLN A 110 -6.84 -0.27 -18.48
N ARG A 111 -7.78 -1.18 -18.21
CA ARG A 111 -8.63 -1.12 -17.02
C ARG A 111 -7.82 -1.19 -15.73
N GLN A 112 -6.84 -2.07 -15.65
CA GLN A 112 -5.94 -2.18 -14.50
C GLN A 112 -5.11 -0.91 -14.31
N LYS A 113 -4.57 -0.31 -15.40
CA LYS A 113 -3.87 0.99 -15.34
C LYS A 113 -4.78 2.13 -14.89
N ASP A 114 -6.02 2.17 -15.35
CA ASP A 114 -6.97 3.22 -14.94
C ASP A 114 -7.23 3.14 -13.43
N VAL A 115 -7.50 1.94 -12.90
CA VAL A 115 -7.69 1.74 -11.45
C VAL A 115 -6.40 2.03 -10.67
N TYR A 116 -5.24 1.56 -11.16
CA TYR A 116 -3.92 1.79 -10.55
C TYR A 116 -3.63 3.30 -10.44
N ASN A 117 -3.82 4.04 -11.52
CA ASN A 117 -3.57 5.49 -11.56
C ASN A 117 -4.52 6.26 -10.66
N SER A 118 -5.77 5.81 -10.51
CA SER A 118 -6.71 6.40 -9.55
C SER A 118 -6.25 6.19 -8.10
N VAL A 119 -5.78 4.99 -7.74
CA VAL A 119 -5.19 4.74 -6.41
C VAL A 119 -3.94 5.59 -6.20
N LEU A 120 -3.06 5.67 -7.19
CA LEU A 120 -1.84 6.49 -7.15
C LEU A 120 -2.14 7.99 -6.99
N SER A 121 -3.18 8.49 -7.66
CA SER A 121 -3.67 9.88 -7.52
C SER A 121 -4.08 10.16 -6.07
N VAL A 122 -4.88 9.26 -5.48
CA VAL A 122 -5.30 9.37 -4.07
C VAL A 122 -4.10 9.28 -3.12
N MET A 123 -3.16 8.35 -3.34
CA MET A 123 -1.96 8.20 -2.52
C MET A 123 -1.13 9.48 -2.48
N LYS A 124 -0.84 10.07 -3.65
CA LYS A 124 -0.10 11.34 -3.76
C LYS A 124 -0.83 12.50 -3.09
N GLY A 125 -2.15 12.58 -3.27
CA GLY A 125 -2.99 13.57 -2.59
C GLY A 125 -2.98 13.39 -1.07
N ALA A 126 -3.10 12.16 -0.59
CA ALA A 126 -3.07 11.81 0.82
C ALA A 126 -1.73 12.17 1.48
N MET A 127 -0.60 11.84 0.84
CA MET A 127 0.73 12.27 1.29
C MET A 127 0.83 13.79 1.41
N GLY A 128 0.27 14.53 0.46
CA GLY A 128 0.33 16.00 0.41
C GLY A 128 -0.47 16.69 1.51
N ILE A 129 -1.54 16.08 2.02
CA ILE A 129 -2.38 16.68 3.08
C ILE A 129 -2.02 16.20 4.48
N LEU A 130 -1.25 15.12 4.62
CA LEU A 130 -0.80 14.62 5.92
C LEU A 130 0.35 15.49 6.45
N ARG A 131 0.03 16.40 7.37
CA ARG A 131 0.95 17.43 7.89
C ARG A 131 0.73 17.69 9.38
N PRO A 132 1.67 18.34 10.08
CA PRO A 132 1.48 18.74 11.45
C PRO A 132 0.21 19.60 11.65
N GLY A 133 -0.52 19.31 12.71
CA GLY A 133 -1.76 20.02 13.06
C GLY A 133 -3.05 19.41 12.55
N ILE A 134 -3.02 18.53 11.54
CA ILE A 134 -4.22 17.83 11.06
C ILE A 134 -4.63 16.72 12.05
N LEU A 135 -5.95 16.50 12.22
CA LEU A 135 -6.47 15.33 12.91
C LEU A 135 -6.62 14.18 11.93
N ILE A 136 -6.30 12.96 12.35
CA ILE A 136 -6.38 11.77 11.50
C ILE A 136 -7.80 11.53 10.97
N ASP A 137 -8.84 11.82 11.76
CA ASP A 137 -10.23 11.72 11.30
C ASP A 137 -10.58 12.73 10.20
N GLU A 138 -10.02 13.94 10.25
CA GLU A 138 -10.18 14.97 9.20
C GLU A 138 -9.43 14.54 7.93
N TYR A 139 -8.19 14.08 8.08
CA TYR A 139 -7.39 13.51 7.01
C TYR A 139 -8.13 12.37 6.29
N HIS A 140 -8.65 11.38 7.02
CA HIS A 140 -9.38 10.27 6.41
C HIS A 140 -10.64 10.71 5.67
N LYS A 141 -11.34 11.77 6.13
CA LYS A 141 -12.48 12.33 5.42
C LYS A 141 -12.06 12.99 4.11
N GLU A 142 -10.98 13.77 4.11
CA GLU A 142 -10.45 14.41 2.90
C GLU A 142 -10.00 13.37 1.87
N VAL A 143 -9.27 12.33 2.30
CA VAL A 143 -8.87 11.21 1.43
C VAL A 143 -10.10 10.47 0.88
N GLY A 144 -11.14 10.26 1.71
CA GLY A 144 -12.39 9.66 1.27
C GLY A 144 -13.08 10.45 0.16
N LEU A 145 -13.03 11.78 0.21
CA LEU A 145 -13.56 12.64 -0.86
C LEU A 145 -12.72 12.56 -2.15
N MET A 146 -11.41 12.50 -2.04
CA MET A 146 -10.53 12.26 -3.19
C MET A 146 -10.83 10.90 -3.83
N MET A 147 -10.96 9.84 -3.02
CA MET A 147 -11.33 8.51 -3.48
C MET A 147 -12.70 8.50 -4.18
N GLN A 148 -13.69 9.18 -3.61
CA GLN A 148 -15.02 9.30 -4.24
C GLN A 148 -14.94 9.93 -5.63
N SER A 149 -14.10 10.95 -5.82
CA SER A 149 -13.87 11.58 -7.12
C SER A 149 -13.27 10.60 -8.14
N GLU A 150 -12.25 9.85 -7.73
CA GLU A 150 -11.61 8.83 -8.59
C GLU A 150 -12.59 7.71 -8.95
N LEU A 151 -13.36 7.20 -7.98
CA LEU A 151 -14.37 6.17 -8.22
C LEU A 151 -15.46 6.62 -9.20
N ARG A 152 -15.83 7.90 -9.18
CA ARG A 152 -16.73 8.47 -10.20
C ARG A 152 -16.10 8.45 -11.59
N SER A 153 -14.85 8.85 -11.70
CA SER A 153 -14.12 8.85 -12.96
C SER A 153 -13.98 7.43 -13.55
N LEU A 154 -13.88 6.42 -12.68
CA LEU A 154 -13.84 5.00 -13.06
C LEU A 154 -15.23 4.40 -13.38
N GLY A 155 -16.32 5.16 -13.16
CA GLY A 155 -17.69 4.68 -13.34
C GLY A 155 -18.18 3.70 -12.29
N LEU A 156 -17.52 3.64 -11.12
CA LEU A 156 -17.84 2.72 -10.02
C LEU A 156 -18.87 3.29 -9.04
N VAL A 157 -18.95 4.63 -8.95
CA VAL A 157 -19.91 5.37 -8.13
C VAL A 157 -20.52 6.47 -9.00
N ASP A 158 -21.81 6.62 -9.00
CA ASP A 158 -22.50 7.69 -9.73
C ASP A 158 -23.01 8.81 -8.81
N GLN A 159 -23.61 9.86 -9.40
CA GLN A 159 -24.16 10.99 -8.63
C GLN A 159 -25.35 10.56 -7.77
N HIS A 160 -26.12 9.58 -8.22
CA HIS A 160 -27.27 9.08 -7.47
C HIS A 160 -26.83 8.33 -6.20
N ASP A 161 -25.74 7.56 -6.28
CA ASP A 161 -25.14 6.90 -5.11
C ASP A 161 -24.70 7.91 -4.06
N ILE A 162 -24.07 9.01 -4.51
CA ILE A 162 -23.59 10.09 -3.65
C ILE A 162 -24.76 10.85 -3.01
N ASP A 163 -25.78 11.19 -3.78
CA ASP A 163 -26.95 11.96 -3.28
C ASP A 163 -27.76 11.15 -2.25
N LYS A 164 -27.75 9.83 -2.36
CA LYS A 164 -28.46 8.91 -1.46
C LYS A 164 -27.59 8.25 -0.39
N GLN A 165 -26.30 8.57 -0.34
CA GLN A 165 -25.39 7.93 0.59
C GLN A 165 -25.77 8.18 2.05
N ASN A 166 -25.56 7.17 2.88
CA ASN A 166 -25.59 7.34 4.33
C ASN A 166 -24.31 8.07 4.78
N PRO A 167 -24.35 9.19 5.49
CA PRO A 167 -23.15 9.88 5.99
C PRO A 167 -22.22 9.00 6.84
N ALA A 168 -22.77 7.99 7.54
CA ALA A 168 -21.96 7.01 8.30
C ALA A 168 -21.32 5.92 7.41
N MET A 169 -21.83 5.77 6.17
CA MET A 169 -21.34 4.81 5.17
C MET A 169 -21.30 5.50 3.80
N PRO A 170 -20.35 6.40 3.56
CA PRO A 170 -20.22 7.09 2.27
C PRO A 170 -20.07 6.10 1.11
N ALA A 171 -20.52 6.49 -0.09
CA ALA A 171 -20.58 5.63 -1.27
C ALA A 171 -19.21 5.02 -1.64
N TYR A 172 -18.12 5.76 -1.44
CA TYR A 172 -16.78 5.27 -1.70
C TYR A 172 -16.39 4.05 -0.86
N LYS A 173 -17.00 3.86 0.33
CA LYS A 173 -16.69 2.72 1.22
C LYS A 173 -17.06 1.35 0.65
N LYS A 174 -17.84 1.32 -0.42
CA LYS A 174 -18.10 0.07 -1.17
C LYS A 174 -16.81 -0.49 -1.79
N TYR A 175 -15.91 0.38 -2.23
CA TYR A 175 -14.68 0.02 -2.94
C TYR A 175 -13.40 0.36 -2.18
N PHE A 176 -13.48 1.25 -1.18
CA PHE A 176 -12.40 1.63 -0.27
C PHE A 176 -12.92 1.65 1.17
N MET A 177 -12.81 0.53 1.87
CA MET A 177 -13.48 0.28 3.14
C MET A 177 -12.58 0.41 4.37
N HIS A 178 -11.27 0.56 4.22
CA HIS A 178 -10.29 0.67 5.32
C HIS A 178 -9.79 2.10 5.54
N GLY A 179 -8.93 2.32 6.54
CA GLY A 179 -8.21 3.57 6.76
C GLY A 179 -7.11 3.78 5.73
N THR A 180 -6.65 5.02 5.62
CA THR A 180 -5.56 5.35 4.68
C THR A 180 -4.19 5.32 5.35
N SER A 181 -4.12 5.45 6.67
CA SER A 181 -2.86 5.62 7.39
C SER A 181 -2.95 5.14 8.81
N HIS A 182 -1.87 4.55 9.30
CA HIS A 182 -1.65 4.23 10.70
C HIS A 182 -0.21 4.59 11.11
N HIS A 183 0.03 4.70 12.42
CA HIS A 183 1.39 4.84 12.94
C HIS A 183 2.17 3.55 12.71
N ILE A 184 3.45 3.69 12.39
CA ILE A 184 4.40 2.57 12.26
C ILE A 184 5.65 2.83 13.10
N GLY A 185 6.27 1.77 13.61
CA GLY A 185 7.46 1.85 14.47
C GLY A 185 7.96 0.48 14.91
N LEU A 186 7.96 0.23 16.23
CA LEU A 186 8.31 -1.08 16.79
C LEU A 186 7.25 -2.14 16.42
N ASP A 187 6.01 -1.73 16.29
CA ASP A 187 4.93 -2.54 15.74
C ASP A 187 4.53 -1.98 14.37
N VAL A 188 4.05 -2.84 13.46
CA VAL A 188 3.50 -2.40 12.17
C VAL A 188 2.31 -1.46 12.40
N HIS A 189 1.36 -1.82 13.26
CA HIS A 189 0.33 -0.93 13.78
C HIS A 189 0.80 -0.38 15.13
N ASP A 190 1.69 0.62 15.09
CA ASP A 190 2.33 1.15 16.27
C ASP A 190 1.41 2.01 17.11
N TYR A 191 1.74 2.13 18.40
CA TYR A 191 0.99 2.97 19.32
C TYR A 191 1.06 4.45 18.93
N GLY A 192 -0.11 5.08 18.86
CA GLY A 192 -0.25 6.49 18.51
C GLY A 192 -1.54 7.11 19.05
N HIS A 193 -1.54 8.43 19.18
CA HIS A 193 -2.70 9.20 19.67
C HIS A 193 -3.54 9.70 18.47
N TYR A 194 -4.41 8.88 17.91
CA TYR A 194 -5.25 9.22 16.75
C TYR A 194 -6.20 10.40 16.99
N HIS A 195 -6.52 10.72 18.24
CA HIS A 195 -7.35 11.89 18.63
C HIS A 195 -6.54 13.16 18.88
N LYS A 196 -5.23 13.13 18.73
CA LYS A 196 -4.36 14.31 18.81
C LYS A 196 -3.91 14.71 17.40
N PRO A 197 -3.62 16.01 17.17
CA PRO A 197 -3.07 16.45 15.90
C PRO A 197 -1.75 15.74 15.59
N VAL A 198 -1.55 15.44 14.31
CA VAL A 198 -0.27 14.95 13.77
C VAL A 198 0.85 15.92 14.15
N GLN A 199 2.00 15.37 14.48
CA GLN A 199 3.18 16.13 14.90
C GLN A 199 4.36 15.84 13.98
N GLU A 200 5.32 16.76 13.94
CA GLU A 200 6.61 16.53 13.31
C GLU A 200 7.29 15.28 13.89
N ASN A 201 7.98 14.51 13.03
CA ASN A 201 8.59 13.21 13.33
C ASN A 201 7.58 12.10 13.70
N ASN A 202 6.29 12.28 13.43
CA ASN A 202 5.42 11.12 13.32
C ASN A 202 5.77 10.36 12.03
N VAL A 203 5.66 9.04 12.07
CA VAL A 203 5.80 8.17 10.91
C VAL A 203 4.47 7.46 10.69
N PHE A 204 4.00 7.48 9.45
CA PHE A 204 2.73 6.90 9.03
C PHE A 204 2.89 6.11 7.75
N THR A 205 2.06 5.08 7.60
CA THR A 205 1.77 4.50 6.29
C THR A 205 0.86 5.43 5.50
N VAL A 206 0.87 5.33 4.16
CA VAL A 206 -0.15 5.94 3.29
C VAL A 206 -0.55 4.88 2.26
N GLU A 207 -1.74 4.27 2.45
CA GLU A 207 -2.13 2.99 1.84
C GLU A 207 -3.55 2.98 1.20
N PRO A 208 -3.95 3.93 0.36
CA PRO A 208 -5.24 3.84 -0.28
C PRO A 208 -5.35 2.63 -1.20
N GLY A 209 -6.57 2.09 -1.35
CA GLY A 209 -6.85 0.97 -2.24
C GLY A 209 -8.24 1.03 -2.85
N ILE A 210 -8.40 0.37 -4.00
CA ILE A 210 -9.69 0.16 -4.67
C ILE A 210 -9.86 -1.34 -4.91
N TYR A 211 -11.00 -1.89 -4.45
CA TYR A 211 -11.28 -3.32 -4.49
C TYR A 211 -12.60 -3.56 -5.22
N ILE A 212 -12.52 -4.07 -6.45
CA ILE A 212 -13.66 -4.29 -7.36
C ILE A 212 -13.89 -5.80 -7.43
N ARG A 213 -14.72 -6.32 -6.50
CA ARG A 213 -14.98 -7.75 -6.38
C ARG A 213 -15.61 -8.33 -7.64
N GLU A 214 -16.45 -7.56 -8.31
CA GLU A 214 -17.12 -7.93 -9.55
C GLU A 214 -16.14 -8.16 -10.71
N GLU A 215 -14.97 -7.50 -10.67
CA GLU A 215 -13.90 -7.63 -11.66
C GLU A 215 -12.76 -8.54 -11.17
N GLY A 216 -12.78 -9.02 -9.92
CA GLY A 216 -11.67 -9.75 -9.30
C GLY A 216 -10.39 -8.91 -9.25
N LEU A 217 -10.50 -7.60 -9.11
CA LEU A 217 -9.40 -6.65 -9.17
C LEU A 217 -9.29 -5.84 -7.87
N GLY A 218 -8.18 -6.03 -7.14
CA GLY A 218 -7.79 -5.21 -6.00
C GLY A 218 -6.46 -4.51 -6.27
N ILE A 219 -6.42 -3.21 -6.05
CA ILE A 219 -5.20 -2.39 -6.13
C ILE A 219 -5.03 -1.64 -4.80
N ARG A 220 -3.91 -1.82 -4.13
CA ARG A 220 -3.42 -0.99 -3.01
C ARG A 220 -2.01 -0.55 -3.31
N LEU A 221 -1.69 0.69 -2.98
CA LEU A 221 -0.35 1.26 -3.06
C LEU A 221 -0.04 1.89 -1.72
N GLU A 222 1.15 1.63 -1.19
CA GLU A 222 1.54 2.04 0.15
C GLU A 222 3.01 2.35 0.24
N ASN A 223 3.33 3.41 0.97
CA ASN A 223 4.66 3.76 1.43
C ASN A 223 4.61 4.27 2.87
N ASP A 224 5.75 4.17 3.57
CA ASP A 224 5.99 4.81 4.87
C ASP A 224 6.55 6.22 4.68
N ILE A 225 5.97 7.21 5.38
CA ILE A 225 6.43 8.59 5.32
C ILE A 225 6.74 9.15 6.70
N VAL A 226 7.79 9.96 6.80
CA VAL A 226 8.12 10.78 7.99
C VAL A 226 7.59 12.18 7.80
N ILE A 227 6.80 12.66 8.74
CA ILE A 227 6.21 14.01 8.70
C ILE A 227 7.23 15.04 9.18
N HIS A 228 7.42 16.10 8.40
CA HIS A 228 8.23 17.26 8.74
C HIS A 228 7.37 18.51 8.86
N LYS A 229 7.98 19.60 9.35
CA LYS A 229 7.30 20.89 9.47
C LYS A 229 6.69 21.37 8.13
N ASP A 230 7.43 21.24 7.05
CA ASP A 230 7.08 21.81 5.74
C ASP A 230 6.99 20.71 4.64
N GLY A 231 6.56 19.51 4.99
CA GLY A 231 6.42 18.40 4.05
C GLY A 231 6.63 17.03 4.69
N PHE A 232 7.10 16.08 3.89
CA PHE A 232 7.39 14.73 4.34
C PHE A 232 8.62 14.15 3.64
N THR A 233 9.22 13.13 4.24
CA THR A 233 10.18 12.24 3.57
C THR A 233 9.50 10.91 3.32
N ASP A 234 9.48 10.48 2.07
CA ASP A 234 9.05 9.14 1.67
C ASP A 234 10.24 8.18 1.86
N LEU A 235 10.13 7.26 2.84
CA LEU A 235 11.17 6.28 3.15
C LEU A 235 11.32 5.21 2.06
N MET A 236 10.31 5.09 1.20
CA MET A 236 10.21 4.09 0.12
C MET A 236 10.17 4.70 -1.28
N GLY A 237 10.41 6.01 -1.39
CA GLY A 237 10.32 6.74 -2.67
C GLY A 237 11.29 6.29 -3.77
N SER A 238 12.22 5.40 -3.45
CA SER A 238 13.14 4.79 -4.43
C SER A 238 12.67 3.43 -4.96
N ILE A 239 11.51 2.92 -4.51
CA ILE A 239 10.89 1.67 -4.98
C ILE A 239 9.96 2.02 -6.15
N PRO A 240 9.97 1.28 -7.27
CA PRO A 240 9.07 1.53 -8.39
C PRO A 240 7.62 1.72 -7.94
N LEU A 241 6.99 2.81 -8.40
CA LEU A 241 5.65 3.20 -7.98
C LEU A 241 4.74 3.55 -9.17
N LEU A 242 5.26 4.09 -10.27
CA LEU A 242 4.44 4.34 -11.45
C LEU A 242 4.17 3.03 -12.20
N ALA A 243 2.99 2.91 -12.81
CA ALA A 243 2.63 1.70 -13.55
C ALA A 243 3.68 1.33 -14.61
N ASP A 244 4.21 2.32 -15.33
CA ASP A 244 5.24 2.09 -16.35
C ASP A 244 6.59 1.70 -15.71
N GLU A 245 6.96 2.25 -14.54
CA GLU A 245 8.16 1.84 -13.80
C GLU A 245 8.07 0.38 -13.33
N ILE A 246 6.87 -0.07 -12.90
CA ILE A 246 6.61 -1.47 -12.53
C ILE A 246 6.79 -2.37 -13.76
N GLU A 247 6.14 -2.03 -14.89
CA GLU A 247 6.28 -2.79 -16.14
C GLU A 247 7.75 -2.88 -16.60
N ASP A 248 8.50 -1.77 -16.52
CA ASP A 248 9.92 -1.73 -16.88
C ASP A 248 10.79 -2.56 -15.93
N ALA A 249 10.49 -2.56 -14.63
CA ALA A 249 11.24 -3.32 -13.63
C ALA A 249 11.00 -4.83 -13.73
N MET A 250 9.87 -5.27 -14.30
CA MET A 250 9.53 -6.69 -14.51
C MET A 250 10.15 -7.26 -15.80
N ASN A 251 10.50 -6.41 -16.77
CA ASN A 251 11.14 -6.80 -18.03
C ASN A 251 12.67 -6.68 -17.93
#